data_2a8f93b5275f9845146b7eac0b95c421
#
_entry.id   2a8f93b5275f9845146b7eac0b95c421
#
_cell.length_a   1.000
_cell.length_b   1.000
_cell.length_c   1.000
_cell.angle_alpha   90.00
_cell.angle_beta   90.00
_cell.angle_gamma   90.00
#
_symmetry.space_group_name_H-M   'P 1'
#
loop_
_entity.id
_entity.type
_entity.pdbx_description
1 polymer ?
#
loop_
_entity_poly.entity_id
_entity_poly.type
_entity_poly.pdbx_seq_one_letter_code
_entity_poly.pdbx_strand_id
1 'polypeptide(L)'
;IAVEKALRRLNLFSMSNQLVTTLSGGEMQRATLARALAQEAQFLLLDEPTAAMDFARVIESVKLLDKLKSQYKFTVLMATHDINSLSRYADFALVLKEGCKLYSGEFSGILNEDFLGKLYDTKIDFFKNEAGIPMIFAAPDSGLEGP
;
A
#
# COMPACT_ATOMS: atom_id res chain seq x y z
N ILE A 1 16.29 22.34 7.83
CA ILE A 1 16.76 22.01 6.46
C ILE A 1 16.11 20.72 5.97
N ALA A 2 16.16 19.60 6.73
CA ALA A 2 15.53 18.33 6.29
C ALA A 2 14.00 18.46 6.15
N VAL A 3 13.33 19.07 7.13
CA VAL A 3 11.88 19.31 7.11
C VAL A 3 11.47 20.16 5.91
N GLU A 4 12.18 21.25 5.62
CA GLU A 4 11.89 22.12 4.47
C GLU A 4 12.02 21.37 3.15
N LYS A 5 13.08 20.57 2.99
CA LYS A 5 13.25 19.69 1.82
C LYS A 5 12.07 18.73 1.67
N ALA A 6 11.65 18.09 2.75
CA ALA A 6 10.54 17.15 2.74
C ALA A 6 9.21 17.82 2.34
N LEU A 7 8.93 19.01 2.91
CA LEU A 7 7.73 19.78 2.58
C LEU A 7 7.71 20.23 1.10
N ARG A 8 8.84 20.71 0.56
CA ARG A 8 8.96 21.07 -0.86
C ARG A 8 8.75 19.86 -1.78
N ARG A 9 9.32 18.71 -1.44
CA ARG A 9 9.18 17.45 -2.20
C ARG A 9 7.73 16.99 -2.34
N LEU A 10 6.91 17.29 -1.34
CA LEU A 10 5.51 16.91 -1.28
C LEU A 10 4.52 18.04 -1.58
N ASN A 11 5.03 19.17 -2.09
CA ASN A 11 4.23 20.37 -2.41
C ASN A 11 3.43 20.92 -1.21
N LEU A 12 4.03 20.88 -0.01
CA LEU A 12 3.41 21.35 1.24
C LEU A 12 4.09 22.59 1.81
N PHE A 13 5.13 23.11 1.18
CA PHE A 13 5.92 24.22 1.75
C PHE A 13 5.09 25.47 1.99
N SER A 14 4.14 25.81 1.11
CA SER A 14 3.21 26.93 1.29
C SER A 14 2.28 26.79 2.50
N MET A 15 2.14 25.57 3.02
CA MET A 15 1.28 25.24 4.16
C MET A 15 2.08 24.99 5.45
N SER A 16 3.40 25.29 5.44
CA SER A 16 4.30 24.97 6.57
C SER A 16 3.89 25.56 7.91
N ASN A 17 3.12 26.64 7.91
CA ASN A 17 2.63 27.32 9.11
C ASN A 17 1.16 26.99 9.44
N GLN A 18 0.51 26.12 8.67
CA GLN A 18 -0.87 25.71 8.94
C GLN A 18 -0.93 24.63 10.02
N LEU A 19 -2.01 24.64 10.78
CA LEU A 19 -2.27 23.57 11.74
C LEU A 19 -2.61 22.27 10.98
N VAL A 20 -2.05 21.17 11.43
CA VAL A 20 -2.29 19.84 10.83
C VAL A 20 -3.78 19.50 10.77
N THR A 21 -4.56 19.95 11.75
CA THR A 21 -6.01 19.75 11.84
C THR A 21 -6.82 20.48 10.76
N THR A 22 -6.22 21.46 10.06
CA THR A 22 -6.89 22.21 8.98
C THR A 22 -6.58 21.67 7.59
N LEU A 23 -5.74 20.66 7.51
CA LEU A 23 -5.34 20.04 6.25
C LEU A 23 -6.46 19.14 5.71
N SER A 24 -6.63 19.12 4.39
CA SER A 24 -7.45 18.11 3.72
C SER A 24 -6.84 16.70 3.90
N GLY A 25 -7.62 15.64 3.70
CA GLY A 25 -7.13 14.28 3.85
C GLY A 25 -5.88 13.97 3.00
N GLY A 26 -5.82 14.46 1.76
CA GLY A 26 -4.64 14.29 0.90
C GLY A 26 -3.43 15.10 1.36
N GLU A 27 -3.64 16.29 1.90
CA GLU A 27 -2.57 17.13 2.49
C GLU A 27 -2.04 16.51 3.78
N MET A 28 -2.93 16.00 4.64
CA MET A 28 -2.58 15.28 5.86
C MET A 28 -1.70 14.07 5.56
N GLN A 29 -2.07 13.30 4.55
CA GLN A 29 -1.27 12.15 4.12
C GLN A 29 0.12 12.57 3.63
N ARG A 30 0.19 13.58 2.75
CA ARG A 30 1.49 14.11 2.31
C ARG A 30 2.30 14.67 3.47
N ALA A 31 1.64 15.29 4.48
CA ALA A 31 2.31 15.77 5.69
C ALA A 31 2.90 14.61 6.52
N THR A 32 2.17 13.50 6.63
CA THR A 32 2.67 12.28 7.30
C THR A 32 3.89 11.72 6.57
N LEU A 33 3.85 11.65 5.24
CA LEU A 33 5.01 11.24 4.44
C LEU A 33 6.16 12.24 4.54
N ALA A 34 5.88 13.56 4.58
CA ALA A 34 6.91 14.58 4.77
C ALA A 34 7.64 14.42 6.10
N ARG A 35 6.89 14.11 7.17
CA ARG A 35 7.46 13.83 8.49
C ARG A 35 8.40 12.62 8.46
N ALA A 36 8.00 11.54 7.78
CA ALA A 36 8.82 10.36 7.62
C ALA A 36 10.09 10.64 6.77
N LEU A 37 9.95 11.34 5.65
CA LEU A 37 11.08 11.71 4.80
C LEU A 37 12.05 12.69 5.47
N ALA A 38 11.55 13.56 6.38
CA ALA A 38 12.40 14.49 7.13
C ALA A 38 13.35 13.79 8.12
N GLN A 39 13.07 12.54 8.47
CA GLN A 39 13.98 11.72 9.27
C GLN A 39 15.19 11.22 8.48
N GLU A 40 15.17 11.33 7.15
CA GLU A 40 16.23 10.85 6.24
C GLU A 40 16.60 9.37 6.49
N ALA A 41 15.64 8.59 6.97
CA ALA A 41 15.81 7.18 7.27
C ALA A 41 15.92 6.34 5.99
N GLN A 42 16.75 5.29 6.04
CA GLN A 42 16.86 4.33 4.94
C GLN A 42 15.68 3.36 4.88
N PHE A 43 14.93 3.23 5.96
CA PHE A 43 13.76 2.36 6.08
C PHE A 43 12.56 3.17 6.54
N LEU A 44 11.47 3.05 5.82
CA LEU A 44 10.17 3.61 6.15
C LEU A 44 9.23 2.48 6.57
N LEU A 45 8.77 2.54 7.82
CA LEU A 45 7.81 1.57 8.36
C LEU A 45 6.42 2.20 8.35
N LEU A 46 5.47 1.53 7.71
CA LEU A 46 4.09 1.98 7.59
C LEU A 46 3.16 0.86 8.08
N ASP A 47 2.28 1.21 9.00
CA ASP A 47 1.26 0.31 9.53
C ASP A 47 -0.12 0.79 9.04
N GLU A 48 -0.78 -0.04 8.22
CA GLU A 48 -2.08 0.23 7.60
C GLU A 48 -2.26 1.67 7.06
N PRO A 49 -1.32 2.21 6.28
CA PRO A 49 -1.29 3.64 5.93
C PRO A 49 -2.47 4.07 5.04
N THR A 50 -3.22 3.12 4.50
CA THR A 50 -4.33 3.35 3.56
C THR A 50 -5.72 2.98 4.12
N ALA A 51 -5.79 2.43 5.34
CA ALA A 51 -7.02 1.85 5.90
C ALA A 51 -8.24 2.82 5.97
N ALA A 52 -8.00 4.12 6.12
CA ALA A 52 -9.06 5.13 6.23
C ALA A 52 -9.28 5.93 4.93
N MET A 53 -8.78 5.43 3.79
CA MET A 53 -8.81 6.15 2.52
C MET A 53 -9.84 5.57 1.56
N ASP A 54 -10.42 6.44 0.74
CA ASP A 54 -11.16 6.00 -0.43
C ASP A 54 -10.21 5.40 -1.50
N PHE A 55 -10.75 4.62 -2.41
CA PHE A 55 -9.98 3.90 -3.43
C PHE A 55 -9.05 4.81 -4.24
N ALA A 56 -9.52 5.99 -4.66
CA ALA A 56 -8.70 6.91 -5.46
C ALA A 56 -7.47 7.38 -4.68
N ARG A 57 -7.66 7.72 -3.40
CA ARG A 57 -6.58 8.14 -2.51
C ARG A 57 -5.59 7.04 -2.19
N VAL A 58 -6.05 5.80 -2.05
CA VAL A 58 -5.14 4.63 -1.91
C VAL A 58 -4.19 4.58 -3.10
N ILE A 59 -4.73 4.62 -4.32
CA ILE A 59 -3.93 4.55 -5.55
C ILE A 59 -2.94 5.72 -5.66
N GLU A 60 -3.38 6.94 -5.36
CA GLU A 60 -2.50 8.13 -5.36
C GLU A 60 -1.36 7.98 -4.35
N SER A 61 -1.67 7.45 -3.17
CA SER A 61 -0.73 7.25 -2.07
C SER A 61 0.36 6.26 -2.42
N VAL A 62 -0.04 5.10 -2.93
CA VAL A 62 0.89 4.04 -3.30
C VAL A 62 1.78 4.50 -4.46
N LYS A 63 1.21 5.18 -5.48
CA LYS A 63 1.97 5.79 -6.58
C LYS A 63 3.00 6.81 -6.08
N LEU A 64 2.58 7.70 -5.16
CA LEU A 64 3.47 8.70 -4.59
C LEU A 64 4.61 8.04 -3.83
N LEU A 65 4.31 7.03 -3.01
CA LEU A 65 5.28 6.29 -2.22
C LEU A 65 6.31 5.57 -3.11
N ASP A 66 5.85 4.90 -4.18
CA ASP A 66 6.72 4.23 -5.15
C ASP A 66 7.66 5.21 -5.87
N LYS A 67 7.11 6.36 -6.30
CA LYS A 67 7.93 7.44 -6.89
C LYS A 67 8.99 7.94 -5.92
N LEU A 68 8.63 8.16 -4.65
CA LEU A 68 9.56 8.64 -3.63
C LEU A 68 10.62 7.58 -3.30
N LYS A 69 10.22 6.30 -3.16
CA LYS A 69 11.12 5.16 -2.97
C LYS A 69 12.19 5.12 -4.05
N SER A 70 11.77 5.21 -5.31
CA SER A 70 12.67 5.16 -6.47
C SER A 70 13.61 6.38 -6.52
N GLN A 71 13.09 7.57 -6.22
CA GLN A 71 13.84 8.82 -6.30
C GLN A 71 14.85 9.01 -5.16
N TYR A 72 14.51 8.56 -3.95
CA TYR A 72 15.31 8.80 -2.74
C TYR A 72 15.97 7.53 -2.19
N LYS A 73 15.77 6.39 -2.84
CA LYS A 73 16.44 5.10 -2.56
C LYS A 73 16.31 4.65 -1.11
N PHE A 74 15.12 4.71 -0.54
CA PHE A 74 14.81 4.11 0.75
C PHE A 74 13.97 2.83 0.56
N THR A 75 13.98 1.97 1.54
CA THR A 75 13.16 0.76 1.59
C THR A 75 11.86 1.05 2.33
N VAL A 76 10.74 0.56 1.81
CA VAL A 76 9.43 0.63 2.48
C VAL A 76 9.07 -0.76 2.99
N LEU A 77 8.75 -0.85 4.27
CA LEU A 77 8.06 -2.00 4.85
C LEU A 77 6.67 -1.56 5.27
N MET A 78 5.66 -2.13 4.64
CA MET A 78 4.27 -1.78 4.86
C MET A 78 3.50 -2.99 5.36
N ALA A 79 2.85 -2.86 6.52
CA ALA A 79 1.84 -3.81 6.95
C ALA A 79 0.49 -3.39 6.35
N THR A 80 -0.21 -4.31 5.69
CA THR A 80 -1.51 -4.06 5.07
C THR A 80 -2.22 -5.37 4.73
N HIS A 81 -3.53 -5.31 4.59
CA HIS A 81 -4.35 -6.41 4.09
C HIS A 81 -4.77 -6.20 2.62
N ASP A 82 -4.47 -5.05 2.01
CA ASP A 82 -4.87 -4.72 0.64
C ASP A 82 -3.81 -5.18 -0.39
N ILE A 83 -3.89 -6.44 -0.77
CA ILE A 83 -2.99 -7.04 -1.77
C ILE A 83 -3.20 -6.40 -3.15
N ASN A 84 -4.44 -6.07 -3.53
CA ASN A 84 -4.76 -5.54 -4.85
C ASN A 84 -4.04 -4.21 -5.13
N SER A 85 -4.09 -3.27 -4.18
CA SER A 85 -3.43 -1.97 -4.34
C SER A 85 -1.91 -2.06 -4.41
N LEU A 86 -1.31 -3.09 -3.77
CA LEU A 86 0.12 -3.30 -3.76
C LEU A 86 0.64 -4.18 -4.90
N SER A 87 -0.22 -4.92 -5.59
CA SER A 87 0.16 -5.94 -6.58
C SER A 87 1.10 -5.43 -7.68
N ARG A 88 1.11 -4.13 -7.94
CA ARG A 88 1.95 -3.47 -8.94
C ARG A 88 3.25 -2.89 -8.39
N TYR A 89 3.36 -2.69 -7.09
CA TYR A 89 4.41 -1.87 -6.47
C TYR A 89 5.28 -2.63 -5.48
N ALA A 90 4.77 -3.75 -4.96
CA ALA A 90 5.49 -4.56 -4.00
C ALA A 90 6.50 -5.50 -4.70
N ASP A 91 7.73 -5.50 -4.21
CA ASP A 91 8.79 -6.38 -4.70
C ASP A 91 8.77 -7.71 -3.92
N PHE A 92 8.58 -7.64 -2.60
CA PHE A 92 8.60 -8.78 -1.67
C PHE A 92 7.37 -8.80 -0.78
N ALA A 93 7.02 -10.00 -0.30
CA ALA A 93 5.97 -10.22 0.67
C ALA A 93 6.45 -11.08 1.84
N LEU A 94 6.05 -10.68 3.04
CA LEU A 94 6.03 -11.50 4.24
C LEU A 94 4.56 -11.69 4.63
N VAL A 95 4.05 -12.90 4.52
CA VAL A 95 2.65 -13.21 4.85
C VAL A 95 2.58 -13.90 6.20
N LEU A 96 1.76 -13.34 7.07
CA LEU A 96 1.47 -13.86 8.41
C LEU A 96 0.01 -14.32 8.47
N LYS A 97 -0.23 -15.49 9.06
CA LYS A 97 -1.56 -16.01 9.37
C LYS A 97 -1.53 -16.62 10.78
N GLU A 98 -2.47 -16.23 11.64
CA GLU A 98 -2.57 -16.72 13.03
C GLU A 98 -1.26 -16.61 13.82
N GLY A 99 -0.53 -15.51 13.63
CA GLY A 99 0.75 -15.27 14.30
C GLY A 99 1.94 -16.05 13.73
N CYS A 100 1.73 -16.89 12.72
CA CYS A 100 2.77 -17.69 12.09
C CYS A 100 3.13 -17.17 10.71
N LYS A 101 4.41 -17.32 10.33
CA LYS A 101 4.87 -17.01 8.98
C LYS A 101 4.36 -18.06 8.00
N LEU A 102 3.51 -17.65 7.07
CA LEU A 102 3.00 -18.49 5.99
C LEU A 102 3.90 -18.44 4.75
N TYR A 103 4.44 -17.26 4.42
CA TYR A 103 5.29 -17.04 3.25
C TYR A 103 6.32 -15.95 3.49
N SER A 104 7.44 -16.03 2.79
CA SER A 104 8.43 -14.96 2.68
C SER A 104 9.18 -15.11 1.37
N GLY A 105 9.11 -14.11 0.49
CA GLY A 105 9.75 -14.15 -0.83
C GLY A 105 9.25 -13.07 -1.76
N GLU A 106 9.44 -13.25 -3.06
CA GLU A 106 8.95 -12.34 -4.07
C GLU A 106 7.42 -12.21 -3.99
N PHE A 107 6.91 -10.98 -4.18
CA PHE A 107 5.47 -10.72 -4.12
C PHE A 107 4.67 -11.55 -5.15
N SER A 108 5.25 -11.80 -6.32
CA SER A 108 4.65 -12.66 -7.35
C SER A 108 4.31 -14.06 -6.88
N GLY A 109 5.04 -14.60 -5.90
CA GLY A 109 4.84 -15.96 -5.38
C GLY A 109 3.54 -16.16 -4.60
N ILE A 110 2.93 -15.10 -4.11
CA ILE A 110 1.63 -15.15 -3.42
C ILE A 110 0.44 -14.95 -4.36
N LEU A 111 0.67 -14.52 -5.61
CA LEU A 111 -0.36 -14.15 -6.57
C LEU A 111 -0.86 -15.38 -7.34
N ASN A 112 -1.48 -16.30 -6.64
CA ASN A 112 -2.16 -17.48 -7.22
C ASN A 112 -3.35 -17.90 -6.35
N GLU A 113 -4.32 -18.57 -6.97
CA GLU A 113 -5.59 -18.95 -6.35
C GLU A 113 -5.40 -19.88 -5.15
N ASP A 114 -4.50 -20.87 -5.26
CA ASP A 114 -4.24 -21.84 -4.20
C ASP A 114 -3.68 -21.19 -2.94
N PHE A 115 -2.70 -20.29 -3.10
CA PHE A 115 -2.10 -19.60 -1.96
C PHE A 115 -3.08 -18.63 -1.31
N LEU A 116 -3.75 -17.82 -2.14
CA LEU A 116 -4.70 -16.83 -1.66
C LEU A 116 -5.94 -17.47 -1.04
N GLY A 117 -6.41 -18.59 -1.60
CA GLY A 117 -7.47 -19.39 -1.02
C GLY A 117 -7.15 -19.91 0.38
N LYS A 118 -5.91 -20.36 0.61
CA LYS A 118 -5.42 -20.76 1.94
C LYS A 118 -5.22 -19.60 2.88
N LEU A 119 -4.81 -18.44 2.37
CA LEU A 119 -4.61 -17.23 3.17
C LEU A 119 -5.94 -16.71 3.72
N TYR A 120 -6.96 -16.61 2.87
CA TYR A 120 -8.26 -16.02 3.19
C TYR A 120 -9.34 -17.03 3.59
N ASP A 121 -9.06 -18.32 3.59
CA ASP A 121 -10.02 -19.41 3.85
C ASP A 121 -11.28 -19.33 2.97
N THR A 122 -11.10 -18.93 1.71
CA THR A 122 -12.18 -18.79 0.74
C THR A 122 -11.70 -19.09 -0.68
N LYS A 123 -12.62 -19.37 -1.59
CA LYS A 123 -12.27 -19.44 -3.01
C LYS A 123 -11.94 -18.06 -3.55
N ILE A 124 -10.85 -17.99 -4.29
CA ILE A 124 -10.35 -16.77 -4.89
C ILE A 124 -10.30 -16.93 -6.40
N ASP A 125 -10.83 -15.93 -7.09
CA ASP A 125 -10.61 -15.76 -8.53
C ASP A 125 -9.43 -14.81 -8.75
N PHE A 126 -8.50 -15.24 -9.58
CA PHE A 126 -7.30 -14.48 -9.91
C PHE A 126 -7.27 -14.19 -11.40
N PHE A 127 -7.24 -12.90 -11.74
CA PHE A 127 -7.20 -12.43 -13.13
C PHE A 127 -5.99 -11.52 -13.34
N LYS A 128 -5.56 -11.41 -14.59
CA LYS A 128 -4.67 -10.35 -15.03
C LYS A 128 -5.42 -9.47 -16.00
N ASN A 129 -5.40 -8.16 -15.79
CA ASN A 129 -5.97 -7.23 -16.75
C ASN A 129 -5.12 -7.16 -18.03
N GLU A 130 -5.55 -6.40 -19.04
CA GLU A 130 -4.84 -6.22 -20.32
C GLU A 130 -3.40 -5.72 -20.17
N ALA A 131 -3.08 -5.02 -19.08
CA ALA A 131 -1.74 -4.56 -18.74
C ALA A 131 -0.93 -5.59 -17.93
N GLY A 132 -1.46 -6.82 -17.73
CA GLY A 132 -0.82 -7.89 -16.96
C GLY A 132 -0.86 -7.67 -15.43
N ILE A 133 -1.63 -6.68 -14.94
CA ILE A 133 -1.74 -6.37 -13.53
C ILE A 133 -2.67 -7.39 -12.87
N PRO A 134 -2.23 -8.07 -11.80
CA PRO A 134 -3.05 -9.04 -11.10
C PRO A 134 -4.21 -8.35 -10.35
N MET A 135 -5.36 -9.00 -10.37
CA MET A 135 -6.57 -8.61 -9.67
C MET A 135 -7.13 -9.83 -8.94
N ILE A 136 -7.52 -9.64 -7.70
CA ILE A 136 -7.95 -10.70 -6.79
C ILE A 136 -9.37 -10.38 -6.33
N PHE A 137 -10.26 -11.36 -6.47
CA PHE A 137 -11.66 -11.27 -6.04
C PHE A 137 -12.03 -12.52 -5.26
N ALA A 138 -12.96 -12.40 -4.31
CA ALA A 138 -13.62 -13.57 -3.76
C ALA A 138 -14.48 -14.21 -4.86
N ALA A 139 -14.31 -15.51 -5.10
CA ALA A 139 -15.16 -16.24 -6.03
C ALA A 139 -16.60 -16.27 -5.47
N PRO A 140 -17.64 -16.14 -6.33
CA PRO A 140 -19.01 -16.29 -5.87
C PRO A 140 -19.21 -17.68 -5.28
N ASP A 141 -19.90 -17.76 -4.14
CA ASP A 141 -20.33 -19.05 -3.58
C ASP A 141 -21.19 -19.77 -4.60
N SER A 142 -20.79 -20.96 -4.99
CA SER A 142 -21.53 -21.84 -5.92
C SER A 142 -22.90 -22.32 -5.35
N GLY A 143 -23.39 -21.70 -4.29
CA GLY A 143 -24.60 -22.06 -3.54
C GLY A 143 -25.75 -21.06 -3.62
N LEU A 144 -25.63 -19.94 -4.36
CA LEU A 144 -26.76 -19.07 -4.67
C LEU A 144 -27.30 -19.41 -6.08
N GLU A 145 -27.78 -20.64 -6.27
CA GLU A 145 -28.85 -20.87 -7.23
C GLU A 145 -30.06 -20.09 -6.69
N GLY A 146 -30.35 -18.95 -7.32
CA GLY A 146 -31.51 -18.15 -7.01
C GLY A 146 -32.81 -18.92 -7.23
N PRO A 147 -33.92 -18.46 -6.62
CA PRO A 147 -35.23 -19.11 -6.74
C PRO A 147 -35.76 -19.07 -8.16
#